data_d9cf18892992186bc5823d5daaed0e25
#
_entry.id   d9cf18892992186bc5823d5daaed0e25
#
_cell.length_a   1.000
_cell.length_b   1.000
_cell.length_c   1.000
_cell.angle_alpha   90.00
_cell.angle_beta   90.00
_cell.angle_gamma   90.00
#
_symmetry.space_group_name_H-M   'P 1'
#
loop_
_entity.id
_entity.type
_entity.pdbx_description
1 polymer ?
#
loop_
_entity_poly.entity_id
_entity_poly.type
_entity_poly.pdbx_seq_one_letter_code
_entity_poly.pdbx_strand_id
1 'polypeptide(L)'
;ETAYLAVRPARPWNVLAITFTNKAAGELKERLRAMLGDTLGGDVNASTFHSACVRMLRRDAERIGFPKSFTIYDSDDQQRVIKQIYKDLMIDDKFLPVKSAIGQISSFKDKLLSAEDVAGEPFANTKAQLVSKIYTAYAGRLKAAGAMDFDDLIFHTVKLLQNDAEAREYYQNRFRYVVVDEYQDTSIAQFHLVRLLA
;
A
#
# COMPACT_ATOMS: atom_id res chain seq x y z
N GLU A 1 15.12 11.92 -17.07
CA GLU A 1 14.17 12.87 -16.46
C GLU A 1 14.37 12.97 -14.94
N THR A 2 14.38 11.86 -14.20
CA THR A 2 14.60 11.85 -12.74
C THR A 2 15.93 12.54 -12.34
N ALA A 3 17.03 12.26 -13.07
CA ALA A 3 18.31 12.88 -12.80
C ALA A 3 18.30 14.40 -13.07
N TYR A 4 17.60 14.85 -14.11
CA TYR A 4 17.43 16.26 -14.42
C TYR A 4 16.65 16.99 -13.32
N LEU A 5 15.55 16.42 -12.83
CA LEU A 5 14.75 16.98 -11.76
C LEU A 5 15.53 17.08 -10.43
N ALA A 6 16.42 16.13 -10.17
CA ALA A 6 17.23 16.13 -8.96
C ALA A 6 18.25 17.28 -8.87
N VAL A 7 18.58 17.95 -9.98
CA VAL A 7 19.53 19.07 -10.02
C VAL A 7 18.90 20.43 -10.29
N ARG A 8 17.60 20.49 -10.69
CA ARG A 8 16.90 21.73 -11.03
C ARG A 8 15.40 21.66 -10.79
N PRO A 9 14.80 22.68 -10.27
CA PRO A 9 15.14 23.52 -9.10
C PRO A 9 14.97 22.72 -7.81
N ALA A 10 14.67 21.42 -7.93
CA ALA A 10 14.46 20.50 -6.82
C ALA A 10 15.77 20.07 -6.17
N ARG A 11 15.70 19.75 -4.91
CA ARG A 11 16.75 19.00 -4.25
C ARG A 11 16.54 17.49 -4.50
N PRO A 12 17.60 16.66 -4.53
CA PRO A 12 17.45 15.21 -4.79
C PRO A 12 16.41 14.52 -3.91
N TRP A 13 16.36 14.87 -2.63
CA TRP A 13 15.37 14.33 -1.70
C TRP A 13 13.93 14.80 -1.92
N ASN A 14 13.68 15.79 -2.81
CA ASN A 14 12.34 16.19 -3.23
C ASN A 14 11.81 15.36 -4.41
N VAL A 15 12.61 14.46 -4.95
CA VAL A 15 12.20 13.57 -6.03
C VAL A 15 11.86 12.19 -5.46
N LEU A 16 10.66 11.72 -5.74
CA LEU A 16 10.22 10.35 -5.50
C LEU A 16 10.08 9.64 -6.85
N ALA A 17 10.94 8.66 -7.09
CA ALA A 17 10.93 7.83 -8.28
C ALA A 17 10.42 6.43 -7.93
N ILE A 18 9.29 6.04 -8.49
CA ILE A 18 8.59 4.80 -8.16
C ILE A 18 8.70 3.82 -9.32
N THR A 19 9.03 2.58 -9.01
CA THR A 19 9.04 1.44 -9.92
C THR A 19 8.20 0.29 -9.35
N PHE A 20 7.91 -0.74 -10.16
CA PHE A 20 7.10 -1.89 -9.72
C PHE A 20 7.92 -2.98 -9.03
N THR A 21 9.21 -3.11 -9.34
CA THR A 21 10.05 -4.19 -8.80
C THR A 21 11.27 -3.67 -8.06
N ASN A 22 11.71 -4.42 -7.08
CA ASN A 22 12.94 -4.10 -6.34
C ASN A 22 14.17 -4.09 -7.27
N LYS A 23 14.19 -4.94 -8.31
CA LYS A 23 15.25 -4.96 -9.32
C LYS A 23 15.31 -3.64 -10.06
N ALA A 24 14.17 -3.18 -10.63
CA ALA A 24 14.10 -1.90 -11.33
C ALA A 24 14.46 -0.73 -10.43
N ALA A 25 14.01 -0.73 -9.17
CA ALA A 25 14.39 0.29 -8.19
C ALA A 25 15.91 0.30 -7.91
N GLY A 26 16.54 -0.87 -7.83
CA GLY A 26 17.99 -1.02 -7.69
C GLY A 26 18.75 -0.47 -8.90
N GLU A 27 18.37 -0.89 -10.10
CA GLU A 27 18.97 -0.41 -11.36
C GLU A 27 18.81 1.12 -11.51
N LEU A 28 17.65 1.67 -11.16
CA LEU A 28 17.44 3.12 -11.18
C LEU A 28 18.39 3.85 -10.22
N LYS A 29 18.56 3.34 -9.00
CA LYS A 29 19.50 3.91 -8.02
C LYS A 29 20.94 3.89 -8.54
N GLU A 30 21.38 2.80 -9.13
CA GLU A 30 22.73 2.68 -9.70
C GLU A 30 22.95 3.68 -10.83
N ARG A 31 21.98 3.81 -11.75
CA ARG A 31 22.01 4.79 -12.83
C ARG A 31 22.08 6.24 -12.32
N LEU A 32 21.26 6.55 -11.30
CA LEU A 32 21.27 7.88 -10.69
C LEU A 32 22.63 8.20 -10.03
N ARG A 33 23.23 7.24 -9.34
CA ARG A 33 24.58 7.40 -8.77
C ARG A 33 25.64 7.58 -9.84
N ALA A 34 25.59 6.81 -10.91
CA ALA A 34 26.51 6.92 -12.04
C ALA A 34 26.42 8.30 -12.74
N MET A 35 25.20 8.87 -12.84
CA MET A 35 24.96 10.15 -13.52
C MET A 35 25.22 11.38 -12.62
N LEU A 36 24.90 11.30 -11.33
CA LEU A 36 24.88 12.43 -10.41
C LEU A 36 25.96 12.36 -9.32
N GLY A 37 26.69 11.24 -9.26
CA GLY A 37 27.60 10.92 -8.17
C GLY A 37 26.87 10.29 -6.98
N ASP A 38 27.61 9.65 -6.08
CA ASP A 38 27.07 8.87 -4.97
C ASP A 38 26.18 9.68 -4.02
N THR A 39 26.57 10.92 -3.74
CA THR A 39 25.84 11.79 -2.82
C THR A 39 24.47 12.19 -3.40
N LEU A 40 24.47 12.88 -4.54
CA LEU A 40 23.23 13.39 -5.13
C LEU A 40 22.31 12.24 -5.63
N GLY A 41 22.92 11.23 -6.26
CA GLY A 41 22.17 10.07 -6.75
C GLY A 41 21.63 9.20 -5.61
N GLY A 42 22.32 9.14 -4.47
CA GLY A 42 21.89 8.42 -3.26
C GLY A 42 20.74 9.10 -2.53
N ASP A 43 20.62 10.42 -2.63
CA ASP A 43 19.57 11.21 -1.97
C ASP A 43 18.22 11.19 -2.69
N VAL A 44 18.16 10.73 -3.94
CA VAL A 44 16.88 10.54 -4.65
C VAL A 44 16.10 9.37 -4.03
N ASN A 45 14.83 9.59 -3.75
CA ASN A 45 13.96 8.54 -3.19
C ASN A 45 13.47 7.59 -4.29
N ALA A 46 14.33 6.69 -4.77
CA ALA A 46 13.97 5.66 -5.72
C ALA A 46 13.55 4.37 -4.99
N SER A 47 12.35 3.86 -5.25
CA SER A 47 11.82 2.67 -4.57
C SER A 47 10.59 2.09 -5.28
N THR A 48 10.11 0.93 -4.81
CA THR A 48 8.81 0.42 -5.21
C THR A 48 7.68 1.14 -4.47
N PHE A 49 6.43 1.02 -4.96
CA PHE A 49 5.23 1.53 -4.28
C PHE A 49 5.17 1.06 -2.82
N HIS A 50 5.30 -0.25 -2.59
CA HIS A 50 5.23 -0.82 -1.24
C HIS A 50 6.33 -0.28 -0.32
N SER A 51 7.58 -0.18 -0.81
CA SER A 51 8.68 0.35 -0.02
C SER A 51 8.49 1.83 0.35
N ALA A 52 7.92 2.63 -0.55
CA ALA A 52 7.55 4.01 -0.26
C ALA A 52 6.46 4.08 0.82
N CYS A 53 5.39 3.29 0.68
CA CYS A 53 4.30 3.20 1.65
C CYS A 53 4.80 2.75 3.03
N VAL A 54 5.65 1.74 3.11
CA VAL A 54 6.25 1.29 4.39
C VAL A 54 6.97 2.43 5.08
N ARG A 55 7.79 3.21 4.37
CA ARG A 55 8.50 4.36 4.97
C ARG A 55 7.54 5.43 5.50
N MET A 56 6.47 5.73 4.76
CA MET A 56 5.44 6.67 5.19
C MET A 56 4.70 6.16 6.44
N LEU A 57 4.26 4.90 6.42
CA LEU A 57 3.54 4.29 7.53
C LEU A 57 4.42 4.10 8.78
N ARG A 58 5.72 3.78 8.63
CA ARG A 58 6.64 3.73 9.79
C ARG A 58 6.74 5.08 10.51
N ARG A 59 6.48 6.19 9.83
CA ARG A 59 6.41 7.50 10.45
C ARG A 59 5.03 7.81 11.04
N ASP A 60 3.97 7.54 10.29
CA ASP A 60 2.63 8.11 10.55
C ASP A 60 1.54 7.07 10.86
N ALA A 61 1.85 5.77 11.00
CA ALA A 61 0.85 4.72 11.25
C ALA A 61 -0.02 4.96 12.49
N GLU A 62 0.50 5.64 13.51
CA GLU A 62 -0.25 5.97 14.72
C GLU A 62 -1.47 6.87 14.43
N ARG A 63 -1.41 7.69 13.38
CA ARG A 63 -2.52 8.56 12.94
C ARG A 63 -3.72 7.76 12.42
N ILE A 64 -3.50 6.51 12.03
CA ILE A 64 -4.55 5.58 11.57
C ILE A 64 -4.77 4.40 12.53
N GLY A 65 -4.21 4.51 13.75
CA GLY A 65 -4.43 3.55 14.82
C GLY A 65 -3.62 2.26 14.73
N PHE A 66 -2.45 2.29 14.07
CA PHE A 66 -1.47 1.20 14.06
C PHE A 66 -0.17 1.63 14.74
N PRO A 67 0.56 0.70 15.39
CA PRO A 67 1.88 1.01 15.92
C PRO A 67 2.87 1.26 14.79
N LYS A 68 3.85 2.14 14.97
CA LYS A 68 4.95 2.34 13.99
C LYS A 68 5.75 1.05 13.74
N SER A 69 5.80 0.17 14.74
CA SER A 69 6.45 -1.15 14.67
C SER A 69 5.54 -2.24 14.08
N PHE A 70 4.48 -1.90 13.34
CA PHE A 70 3.55 -2.89 12.79
C PHE A 70 4.30 -4.02 12.05
N THR A 71 3.76 -5.23 12.14
CA THR A 71 4.28 -6.39 11.42
C THR A 71 3.70 -6.43 10.01
N ILE A 72 4.52 -6.79 9.02
CA ILE A 72 4.05 -7.02 7.64
C ILE A 72 3.81 -8.52 7.48
N TYR A 73 2.55 -8.89 7.24
CA TYR A 73 2.15 -10.28 6.98
C TYR A 73 2.39 -10.64 5.53
N ASP A 74 3.01 -11.78 5.31
CA ASP A 74 3.16 -12.37 3.99
C ASP A 74 1.94 -13.21 3.59
N SER A 75 2.00 -13.86 2.42
CA SER A 75 0.91 -14.68 1.91
C SER A 75 0.57 -15.87 2.81
N ASP A 76 1.55 -16.44 3.50
CA ASP A 76 1.34 -17.59 4.39
C ASP A 76 0.68 -17.14 5.70
N ASP A 77 1.10 -16.00 6.25
CA ASP A 77 0.48 -15.38 7.41
C ASP A 77 -0.99 -15.00 7.09
N GLN A 78 -1.23 -14.38 5.95
CA GLN A 78 -2.59 -14.04 5.49
C GLN A 78 -3.45 -15.29 5.39
N GLN A 79 -2.99 -16.35 4.73
CA GLN A 79 -3.75 -17.60 4.62
C GLN A 79 -4.03 -18.23 5.99
N ARG A 80 -3.07 -18.18 6.91
CA ARG A 80 -3.23 -18.72 8.27
C ARG A 80 -4.35 -18.01 9.02
N VAL A 81 -4.37 -16.68 8.97
CA VAL A 81 -5.42 -15.88 9.61
C VAL A 81 -6.79 -16.17 8.97
N ILE A 82 -6.88 -16.18 7.65
CA ILE A 82 -8.14 -16.47 6.95
C ILE A 82 -8.65 -17.90 7.25
N LYS A 83 -7.77 -18.90 7.23
CA LYS A 83 -8.18 -20.29 7.61
C LYS A 83 -8.70 -20.37 9.04
N GLN A 84 -8.15 -19.59 9.97
CA GLN A 84 -8.70 -19.55 11.33
C GLN A 84 -10.07 -18.88 11.35
N ILE A 85 -10.29 -17.82 10.59
CA ILE A 85 -11.62 -17.18 10.44
C ILE A 85 -12.64 -18.17 9.87
N TYR A 86 -12.25 -18.99 8.88
CA TYR A 86 -13.12 -20.03 8.33
C TYR A 86 -13.58 -21.03 9.39
N LYS A 87 -12.66 -21.46 10.27
CA LYS A 87 -13.02 -22.35 11.38
C LYS A 87 -14.00 -21.68 12.35
N ASP A 88 -13.71 -20.44 12.75
CA ASP A 88 -14.53 -19.72 13.72
C ASP A 88 -15.93 -19.40 13.19
N LEU A 89 -16.06 -19.12 11.90
CA LEU A 89 -17.32 -18.83 11.22
C LEU A 89 -17.99 -20.09 10.62
N MET A 90 -17.39 -21.27 10.79
CA MET A 90 -17.87 -22.56 10.25
C MET A 90 -18.12 -22.50 8.73
N ILE A 91 -17.20 -21.86 7.98
CA ILE A 91 -17.31 -21.72 6.53
C ILE A 91 -16.70 -22.95 5.86
N ASP A 92 -17.48 -23.56 4.93
CA ASP A 92 -16.98 -24.64 4.09
C ASP A 92 -16.09 -24.07 2.97
N ASP A 93 -14.84 -24.52 2.92
CA ASP A 93 -13.85 -24.10 1.91
C ASP A 93 -14.19 -24.62 0.50
N LYS A 94 -15.02 -25.66 0.37
CA LYS A 94 -15.55 -26.11 -0.92
C LYS A 94 -16.60 -25.15 -1.47
N PHE A 95 -17.39 -24.53 -0.60
CA PHE A 95 -18.39 -23.55 -1.03
C PHE A 95 -17.73 -22.21 -1.40
N LEU A 96 -16.78 -21.75 -0.62
CA LEU A 96 -15.99 -20.53 -0.87
C LEU A 96 -14.51 -20.83 -0.63
N PRO A 97 -13.71 -21.10 -1.68
CA PRO A 97 -12.28 -21.38 -1.52
C PRO A 97 -11.55 -20.22 -0.85
N VAL A 98 -10.63 -20.51 0.08
CA VAL A 98 -9.82 -19.51 0.82
C VAL A 98 -9.12 -18.53 -0.12
N LYS A 99 -8.52 -19.03 -1.21
CA LYS A 99 -7.86 -18.17 -2.22
C LYS A 99 -8.83 -17.20 -2.90
N SER A 100 -10.08 -17.62 -3.12
CA SER A 100 -11.12 -16.77 -3.71
C SER A 100 -11.49 -15.62 -2.77
N ALA A 101 -11.66 -15.90 -1.47
CA ALA A 101 -11.90 -14.85 -0.48
C ALA A 101 -10.75 -13.86 -0.39
N ILE A 102 -9.51 -14.36 -0.35
CA ILE A 102 -8.30 -13.51 -0.36
C ILE A 102 -8.27 -12.60 -1.60
N GLY A 103 -8.49 -13.15 -2.79
CA GLY A 103 -8.50 -12.38 -4.03
C GLY A 103 -9.59 -11.31 -4.07
N GLN A 104 -10.77 -11.57 -3.49
CA GLN A 104 -11.83 -10.58 -3.40
C GLN A 104 -11.49 -9.47 -2.39
N ILE A 105 -10.91 -9.81 -1.24
CA ILE A 105 -10.44 -8.82 -0.26
C ILE A 105 -9.35 -7.93 -0.87
N SER A 106 -8.38 -8.52 -1.59
CA SER A 106 -7.35 -7.78 -2.32
C SER A 106 -7.96 -6.81 -3.32
N SER A 107 -8.97 -7.26 -4.10
CA SER A 107 -9.71 -6.40 -5.04
C SER A 107 -10.46 -5.25 -4.34
N PHE A 108 -11.03 -5.47 -3.16
CA PHE A 108 -11.67 -4.40 -2.39
C PHE A 108 -10.64 -3.37 -1.93
N LYS A 109 -9.51 -3.81 -1.39
CA LYS A 109 -8.42 -2.92 -0.97
C LYS A 109 -7.87 -2.10 -2.13
N ASP A 110 -7.69 -2.72 -3.30
CA ASP A 110 -7.25 -2.00 -4.51
C ASP A 110 -8.26 -0.95 -4.97
N LYS A 111 -9.55 -1.21 -4.80
CA LYS A 111 -10.62 -0.22 -5.03
C LYS A 111 -10.81 0.77 -3.88
N LEU A 112 -9.95 0.75 -2.87
CA LEU A 112 -10.01 1.58 -1.67
C LEU A 112 -11.28 1.41 -0.84
N LEU A 113 -11.92 0.23 -0.93
CA LEU A 113 -13.08 -0.13 -0.13
C LEU A 113 -12.62 -0.79 1.19
N SER A 114 -12.97 -0.18 2.30
CA SER A 114 -12.75 -0.76 3.64
C SER A 114 -13.71 -1.90 3.92
N ALA A 115 -13.48 -2.65 4.99
CA ALA A 115 -14.40 -3.69 5.42
C ALA A 115 -15.78 -3.11 5.80
N GLU A 116 -15.82 -1.90 6.36
CA GLU A 116 -17.03 -1.16 6.67
C GLU A 116 -17.77 -0.74 5.41
N ASP A 117 -17.06 -0.23 4.39
CA ASP A 117 -17.66 0.14 3.09
C ASP A 117 -18.34 -1.07 2.45
N VAL A 118 -17.64 -2.23 2.42
CA VAL A 118 -18.19 -3.48 1.85
C VAL A 118 -19.37 -4.01 2.66
N ALA A 119 -19.34 -3.87 3.99
CA ALA A 119 -20.43 -4.32 4.85
C ALA A 119 -21.68 -3.43 4.75
N GLY A 120 -21.52 -2.17 4.36
CA GLY A 120 -22.60 -1.20 4.17
C GLY A 120 -23.39 -1.37 2.85
N GLU A 121 -22.82 -2.09 1.88
CA GLU A 121 -23.46 -2.30 0.58
C GLU A 121 -24.38 -3.52 0.57
N PRO A 122 -25.46 -3.49 -0.24
CA PRO A 122 -26.33 -4.65 -0.41
C PRO A 122 -25.59 -5.81 -1.10
N PHE A 123 -25.72 -7.02 -0.56
CA PHE A 123 -25.02 -8.20 -1.08
C PHE A 123 -25.75 -8.82 -2.27
N ALA A 124 -25.03 -9.06 -3.35
CA ALA A 124 -25.56 -9.70 -4.54
C ALA A 124 -25.98 -11.18 -4.31
N ASN A 125 -25.32 -11.88 -3.37
CA ASN A 125 -25.55 -13.28 -3.04
C ASN A 125 -24.90 -13.67 -1.72
N THR A 126 -25.14 -14.92 -1.28
CA THR A 126 -24.60 -15.48 -0.03
C THR A 126 -23.05 -15.47 0.01
N LYS A 127 -22.37 -15.72 -1.12
CA LYS A 127 -20.89 -15.68 -1.17
C LYS A 127 -20.37 -14.28 -0.91
N ALA A 128 -20.98 -13.24 -1.51
CA ALA A 128 -20.61 -11.85 -1.27
C ALA A 128 -20.79 -11.49 0.21
N GLN A 129 -21.89 -11.92 0.83
CA GLN A 129 -22.12 -11.72 2.26
C GLN A 129 -21.04 -12.40 3.13
N LEU A 130 -20.65 -13.64 2.78
CA LEU A 130 -19.59 -14.34 3.50
C LEU A 130 -18.24 -13.65 3.35
N VAL A 131 -17.89 -13.20 2.15
CA VAL A 131 -16.62 -12.46 1.92
C VAL A 131 -16.60 -11.18 2.73
N SER A 132 -17.70 -10.45 2.83
CA SER A 132 -17.79 -9.26 3.68
C SER A 132 -17.53 -9.59 5.16
N LYS A 133 -18.15 -10.65 5.69
CA LYS A 133 -17.91 -11.12 7.06
C LYS A 133 -16.45 -11.54 7.28
N ILE A 134 -15.85 -12.24 6.33
CA ILE A 134 -14.45 -12.65 6.38
C ILE A 134 -13.56 -11.40 6.37
N TYR A 135 -13.82 -10.42 5.51
CA TYR A 135 -13.04 -9.19 5.41
C TYR A 135 -13.10 -8.40 6.72
N THR A 136 -14.28 -8.23 7.31
CA THR A 136 -14.46 -7.56 8.61
C THR A 136 -13.66 -8.26 9.72
N ALA A 137 -13.76 -9.58 9.81
CA ALA A 137 -13.01 -10.37 10.78
C ALA A 137 -11.50 -10.29 10.54
N TYR A 138 -11.06 -10.33 9.29
CA TYR A 138 -9.66 -10.25 8.88
C TYR A 138 -9.05 -8.89 9.24
N ALA A 139 -9.69 -7.80 8.82
CA ALA A 139 -9.24 -6.45 9.14
C ALA A 139 -9.14 -6.22 10.66
N GLY A 140 -10.14 -6.70 11.41
CA GLY A 140 -10.13 -6.62 12.87
C GLY A 140 -8.97 -7.38 13.52
N ARG A 141 -8.64 -8.58 13.03
CA ARG A 141 -7.51 -9.38 13.52
C ARG A 141 -6.16 -8.74 13.21
N LEU A 142 -5.97 -8.24 12.00
CA LEU A 142 -4.74 -7.54 11.64
C LEU A 142 -4.55 -6.31 12.53
N LYS A 143 -5.59 -5.51 12.72
CA LYS A 143 -5.54 -4.34 13.57
C LYS A 143 -5.21 -4.70 15.03
N ALA A 144 -5.86 -5.73 15.58
CA ALA A 144 -5.59 -6.20 16.94
C ALA A 144 -4.17 -6.73 17.11
N ALA A 145 -3.60 -7.34 16.06
CA ALA A 145 -2.22 -7.82 16.05
C ALA A 145 -1.18 -6.72 15.74
N GLY A 146 -1.61 -5.49 15.44
CA GLY A 146 -0.72 -4.44 14.95
C GLY A 146 -0.01 -4.84 13.66
N ALA A 147 -0.71 -5.49 12.75
CA ALA A 147 -0.17 -6.03 11.51
C ALA A 147 -0.88 -5.47 10.28
N MET A 148 -0.19 -5.46 9.16
CA MET A 148 -0.69 -5.11 7.83
C MET A 148 -0.23 -6.15 6.83
N ASP A 149 -1.06 -6.51 5.86
CA ASP A 149 -0.61 -7.29 4.70
C ASP A 149 -0.07 -6.37 3.58
N PHE A 150 0.36 -6.95 2.46
CA PHE A 150 0.93 -6.16 1.36
C PHE A 150 -0.08 -5.17 0.76
N ASP A 151 -1.34 -5.57 0.60
CA ASP A 151 -2.38 -4.67 0.07
C ASP A 151 -2.68 -3.53 1.05
N ASP A 152 -2.63 -3.81 2.36
CA ASP A 152 -2.82 -2.81 3.41
C ASP A 152 -1.78 -1.69 3.36
N LEU A 153 -0.56 -1.97 2.91
CA LEU A 153 0.49 -0.95 2.84
C LEU A 153 0.09 0.21 1.93
N ILE A 154 -0.45 -0.09 0.75
CA ILE A 154 -0.92 0.94 -0.18
C ILE A 154 -2.27 1.49 0.29
N PHE A 155 -3.22 0.61 0.64
CA PHE A 155 -4.55 0.98 1.11
C PHE A 155 -4.51 1.96 2.28
N HIS A 156 -3.77 1.64 3.34
CA HIS A 156 -3.67 2.49 4.52
C HIS A 156 -2.88 3.77 4.28
N THR A 157 -1.88 3.76 3.40
CA THR A 157 -1.18 5.00 3.01
C THR A 157 -2.13 5.94 2.28
N VAL A 158 -2.94 5.43 1.35
CA VAL A 158 -3.95 6.25 0.65
C VAL A 158 -4.98 6.80 1.63
N LYS A 159 -5.53 5.95 2.53
CA LYS A 159 -6.50 6.39 3.55
C LYS A 159 -5.89 7.44 4.51
N LEU A 160 -4.64 7.29 4.91
CA LEU A 160 -3.91 8.30 5.69
C LEU A 160 -3.88 9.64 4.96
N LEU A 161 -3.44 9.65 3.70
CA LEU A 161 -3.31 10.89 2.92
C LEU A 161 -4.66 11.52 2.55
N GLN A 162 -5.72 10.71 2.42
CA GLN A 162 -7.08 11.22 2.19
C GLN A 162 -7.64 11.93 3.42
N ASN A 163 -7.44 11.36 4.60
CA ASN A 163 -8.13 11.75 5.81
C ASN A 163 -7.31 12.67 6.73
N ASP A 164 -5.99 12.73 6.56
CA ASP A 164 -5.09 13.57 7.35
C ASP A 164 -4.42 14.60 6.46
N ALA A 165 -4.92 15.84 6.52
CA ALA A 165 -4.42 16.95 5.71
C ALA A 165 -2.96 17.31 6.04
N GLU A 166 -2.58 17.23 7.32
CA GLU A 166 -1.21 17.54 7.78
C GLU A 166 -0.20 16.53 7.22
N ALA A 167 -0.53 15.23 7.29
CA ALA A 167 0.30 14.18 6.71
C ALA A 167 0.42 14.36 5.20
N ARG A 168 -0.69 14.62 4.51
CA ARG A 168 -0.69 14.85 3.06
C ARG A 168 0.19 16.05 2.68
N GLU A 169 -0.01 17.19 3.30
CA GLU A 169 0.78 18.41 3.04
C GLU A 169 2.28 18.19 3.29
N TYR A 170 2.63 17.46 4.36
CA TYR A 170 4.01 17.11 4.62
C TYR A 170 4.64 16.32 3.46
N TYR A 171 3.95 15.31 2.92
CA TYR A 171 4.51 14.50 1.83
C TYR A 171 4.52 15.24 0.50
N GLN A 172 3.52 16.09 0.20
CA GLN A 172 3.51 16.95 -0.98
C GLN A 172 4.67 17.97 -0.95
N ASN A 173 4.96 18.56 0.20
CA ASN A 173 6.10 19.46 0.37
C ASN A 173 7.43 18.72 0.28
N ARG A 174 7.50 17.47 0.76
CA ARG A 174 8.69 16.64 0.68
C ARG A 174 8.95 16.12 -0.73
N PHE A 175 7.94 15.64 -1.42
CA PHE A 175 8.03 15.05 -2.75
C PHE A 175 7.43 15.97 -3.79
N ARG A 176 8.17 17.02 -4.14
CA ARG A 176 7.75 18.01 -5.14
C ARG A 176 7.63 17.44 -6.56
N TYR A 177 8.31 16.32 -6.81
CA TYR A 177 8.29 15.62 -8.08
C TYR A 177 8.10 14.13 -7.82
N VAL A 178 7.06 13.58 -8.41
CA VAL A 178 6.76 12.15 -8.38
C VAL A 178 6.88 11.62 -9.80
N VAL A 179 7.83 10.71 -10.02
CA VAL A 179 8.08 10.06 -11.31
C VAL A 179 7.73 8.59 -11.14
N VAL A 180 6.87 8.07 -11.99
CA VAL A 180 6.43 6.67 -11.96
C VAL A 180 6.83 6.02 -13.28
N ASP A 181 7.61 4.95 -13.19
CA ASP A 181 7.95 4.09 -14.32
C ASP A 181 6.74 3.19 -14.64
N GLU A 182 6.52 2.89 -15.94
CA GLU A 182 5.40 2.04 -16.40
C GLU A 182 4.04 2.48 -15.82
N TYR A 183 3.77 3.79 -15.83
CA TYR A 183 2.56 4.37 -15.20
C TYR A 183 1.24 3.73 -15.66
N GLN A 184 1.19 3.22 -16.89
CA GLN A 184 0.02 2.53 -17.46
C GLN A 184 -0.35 1.24 -16.71
N ASP A 185 0.58 0.65 -15.94
CA ASP A 185 0.38 -0.60 -15.19
C ASP A 185 -0.07 -0.35 -13.74
N THR A 186 -0.32 0.92 -13.38
CA THR A 186 -0.76 1.25 -12.01
C THR A 186 -2.15 0.72 -11.71
N SER A 187 -2.32 0.14 -10.53
CA SER A 187 -3.62 -0.20 -9.97
C SER A 187 -4.40 1.04 -9.53
N ILE A 188 -5.70 0.88 -9.20
CA ILE A 188 -6.54 1.97 -8.72
C ILE A 188 -5.96 2.62 -7.46
N ALA A 189 -5.56 1.81 -6.48
CA ALA A 189 -4.99 2.32 -5.23
C ALA A 189 -3.64 3.03 -5.48
N GLN A 190 -2.78 2.48 -6.33
CA GLN A 190 -1.51 3.11 -6.73
C GLN A 190 -1.72 4.44 -7.45
N PHE A 191 -2.68 4.50 -8.37
CA PHE A 191 -3.07 5.73 -9.05
C PHE A 191 -3.51 6.82 -8.06
N HIS A 192 -4.38 6.48 -7.09
CA HIS A 192 -4.81 7.41 -6.07
C HIS A 192 -3.66 7.87 -5.17
N LEU A 193 -2.73 6.97 -4.83
CA LEU A 193 -1.54 7.34 -4.06
C LEU A 193 -0.72 8.41 -4.78
N VAL A 194 -0.44 8.20 -6.08
CA VAL A 194 0.32 9.18 -6.90
C VAL A 194 -0.40 10.52 -6.94
N ARG A 195 -1.72 10.53 -7.18
CA ARG A 195 -2.53 11.77 -7.20
C ARG A 195 -2.52 12.54 -5.88
N LEU A 196 -2.44 11.85 -4.76
CA LEU A 196 -2.41 12.50 -3.44
C LEU A 196 -1.05 13.05 -3.09
N LEU A 197 0.02 12.54 -3.71
CA LEU A 197 1.40 13.00 -3.50
C LEU A 197 1.78 14.13 -4.47
N ALA A 198 1.14 14.21 -5.64
CA ALA A 198 1.35 15.24 -6.65
C ALA A 198 0.43 16.44 -6.37
#